data_455d546d8366da4023bf93e37282c6c3
#
_entry.id   455d546d8366da4023bf93e37282c6c3
#
_cell.length_a   1.000
_cell.length_b   1.000
_cell.length_c   1.000
_cell.angle_alpha   90.00
_cell.angle_beta   90.00
_cell.angle_gamma   90.00
#
_symmetry.space_group_name_H-M   'P 1'
#
loop_
_entity.id
_entity.type
_entity.pdbx_description
1 polymer ?
#
loop_
_entity_poly.entity_id
_entity_poly.type
_entity_poly.pdbx_seq_one_letter_code
_entity_poly.pdbx_strand_id
1 'polypeptide(L)'
;MKQVAIVGTQGVPASYGGFENLVENIIGDNCPPDIQYTVFCSSKDIPNGKKRYKGCRLKYIPLHANGIQSIPYDIWSLCKVIQGYDTILVLGTSGCSCLPIFRLLCRTRLIVNIDGLEHRRAKWGRMARWILRFSEAMAVRFADVVIADNKGIQDYVYETYHKKAALIAYGGNHVYRKIPTEIQIQVLMSYGLTSGEYAITVCRIEPENNCHMILEAFTHSEKKLIFIGNWKHSPYGLSLKNKYCGYPNIVLLDAIYDLDILYSLRANAGIYIHGHSAGGTNPSLVEAMFFGCPIVAYDVVYNRETTQNKAYYFSNTEMLISIICRSDLEGTAMKRIAEEEYTWQYISRQYYSLY
;
A
#
# COMPACT_ATOMS: atom_id res chain seq x y z
N MET A 1 -6.97 21.92 -21.04
CA MET A 1 -6.06 21.05 -20.27
C MET A 1 -6.42 21.18 -18.81
N LYS A 2 -6.92 20.12 -18.19
CA LYS A 2 -7.37 20.10 -16.79
C LYS A 2 -6.17 20.18 -15.84
N GLN A 3 -6.19 21.12 -14.91
CA GLN A 3 -5.14 21.29 -13.90
C GLN A 3 -5.54 20.50 -12.65
N VAL A 4 -4.79 19.45 -12.34
CA VAL A 4 -5.04 18.58 -11.18
C VAL A 4 -3.94 18.74 -10.15
N ALA A 5 -4.30 19.13 -8.93
CA ALA A 5 -3.36 19.15 -7.79
C ALA A 5 -3.44 17.83 -7.01
N ILE A 6 -2.29 17.25 -6.64
CA ILE A 6 -2.20 16.08 -5.76
C ILE A 6 -1.52 16.51 -4.47
N VAL A 7 -2.19 16.28 -3.34
CA VAL A 7 -1.72 16.60 -1.98
C VAL A 7 -1.86 15.38 -1.06
N GLY A 8 -1.14 15.32 0.05
CA GLY A 8 -1.24 14.22 1.02
C GLY A 8 -0.31 13.03 0.72
N THR A 9 0.79 13.27 0.03
CA THR A 9 1.84 12.28 -0.25
C THR A 9 3.21 12.85 0.09
N GLN A 10 4.20 11.99 0.32
CA GLN A 10 5.59 12.46 0.44
C GLN A 10 6.07 13.10 -0.87
N GLY A 11 5.53 12.63 -2.01
CA GLY A 11 5.82 13.13 -3.35
C GLY A 11 6.44 12.08 -4.26
N VAL A 12 7.00 12.55 -5.38
CA VAL A 12 7.63 11.72 -6.42
C VAL A 12 9.04 12.24 -6.75
N PRO A 13 9.98 11.36 -7.16
CA PRO A 13 9.86 9.91 -7.43
C PRO A 13 9.48 9.10 -6.19
N ALA A 14 8.67 8.05 -6.38
CA ALA A 14 8.31 7.16 -5.29
C ALA A 14 9.54 6.40 -4.78
N SER A 15 9.79 6.47 -3.47
CA SER A 15 10.81 5.66 -2.82
C SER A 15 10.20 4.52 -2.02
N TYR A 16 9.08 4.78 -1.35
CA TYR A 16 8.36 3.82 -0.53
C TYR A 16 6.96 4.38 -0.17
N GLY A 17 5.93 3.54 -0.17
CA GLY A 17 4.58 3.90 0.26
C GLY A 17 3.51 3.64 -0.82
N GLY A 18 2.28 3.37 -0.36
CA GLY A 18 1.14 3.10 -1.24
C GLY A 18 0.74 4.32 -2.08
N PHE A 19 0.65 5.49 -1.46
CA PHE A 19 0.30 6.73 -2.15
C PHE A 19 1.38 7.22 -3.09
N GLU A 20 2.66 7.06 -2.73
CA GLU A 20 3.79 7.41 -3.59
C GLU A 20 3.76 6.56 -4.87
N ASN A 21 3.55 5.24 -4.72
CA ASN A 21 3.39 4.32 -5.85
C ASN A 21 2.13 4.65 -6.69
N LEU A 22 1.02 5.00 -6.05
CA LEU A 22 -0.19 5.44 -6.75
C LEU A 22 0.12 6.68 -7.61
N VAL A 23 0.69 7.73 -7.02
CA VAL A 23 1.01 8.97 -7.74
C VAL A 23 2.00 8.70 -8.87
N GLU A 24 3.07 7.93 -8.62
CA GLU A 24 4.08 7.55 -9.61
C GLU A 24 3.46 6.95 -10.89
N ASN A 25 2.39 6.16 -10.71
CA ASN A 25 1.74 5.43 -11.80
C ASN A 25 0.62 6.24 -12.48
N ILE A 26 -0.14 7.06 -11.75
CA ILE A 26 -1.17 7.90 -12.38
C ILE A 26 -0.60 9.09 -13.16
N ILE A 27 0.61 9.58 -12.81
CA ILE A 27 1.31 10.64 -13.56
C ILE A 27 2.20 10.07 -14.67
N GLY A 28 2.26 8.75 -14.82
CA GLY A 28 3.13 8.05 -15.77
C GLY A 28 2.69 8.16 -17.23
N ASP A 29 3.25 7.25 -18.05
CA ASP A 29 3.11 7.29 -19.51
C ASP A 29 1.68 7.14 -20.04
N ASN A 30 0.76 6.61 -19.21
CA ASN A 30 -0.66 6.44 -19.56
C ASN A 30 -1.51 7.69 -19.25
N CYS A 31 -0.92 8.78 -18.75
CA CYS A 31 -1.64 9.99 -18.41
C CYS A 31 -2.20 10.66 -19.67
N PRO A 32 -3.51 10.96 -19.76
CA PRO A 32 -4.09 11.66 -20.89
C PRO A 32 -3.42 13.03 -21.10
N PRO A 33 -3.19 13.45 -22.37
CA PRO A 33 -2.47 14.69 -22.68
C PRO A 33 -3.24 15.96 -22.29
N ASP A 34 -4.52 15.85 -22.01
CA ASP A 34 -5.38 16.94 -21.54
C ASP A 34 -5.36 17.15 -20.02
N ILE A 35 -4.60 16.30 -19.28
CA ILE A 35 -4.43 16.43 -17.83
C ILE A 35 -3.01 16.94 -17.52
N GLN A 36 -2.93 17.99 -16.71
CA GLN A 36 -1.66 18.51 -16.19
C GLN A 36 -1.64 18.40 -14.67
N TYR A 37 -0.75 17.58 -14.15
CA TYR A 37 -0.58 17.41 -12.70
C TYR A 37 0.37 18.40 -12.09
N THR A 38 0.05 18.80 -10.84
CA THR A 38 0.97 19.41 -9.88
C THR A 38 0.99 18.57 -8.62
N VAL A 39 2.14 17.99 -8.28
CA VAL A 39 2.31 17.17 -7.07
C VAL A 39 2.97 17.99 -5.99
N PHE A 40 2.37 18.01 -4.80
CA PHE A 40 2.94 18.62 -3.61
C PHE A 40 3.82 17.60 -2.89
N CYS A 41 5.09 17.94 -2.70
CA CYS A 41 6.12 17.06 -2.17
C CYS A 41 6.66 17.60 -0.85
N SER A 42 7.05 16.71 0.05
CA SER A 42 7.82 17.08 1.23
C SER A 42 9.27 17.32 0.86
N SER A 43 9.79 18.51 1.12
CA SER A 43 11.23 18.78 0.93
C SER A 43 12.12 18.17 2.02
N LYS A 44 11.52 17.60 3.05
CA LYS A 44 12.21 16.89 4.13
C LYS A 44 12.38 15.40 3.82
N ASP A 45 11.43 14.82 3.09
CA ASP A 45 11.37 13.39 2.83
C ASP A 45 11.90 13.04 1.43
N ILE A 46 11.83 14.00 0.47
CA ILE A 46 12.30 13.79 -0.90
C ILE A 46 13.38 14.82 -1.24
N PRO A 47 14.47 14.42 -1.94
CA PRO A 47 15.51 15.35 -2.38
C PRO A 47 14.93 16.53 -3.15
N ASN A 48 15.15 17.73 -2.63
CA ASN A 48 14.67 18.98 -3.21
C ASN A 48 15.48 19.35 -4.47
N GLY A 49 14.83 19.90 -5.49
CA GLY A 49 15.53 20.47 -6.65
C GLY A 49 14.87 20.22 -8.00
N LYS A 50 14.11 19.19 -8.19
CA LYS A 50 13.40 18.98 -9.46
C LYS A 50 12.12 19.82 -9.51
N LYS A 51 11.97 20.68 -10.52
CA LYS A 51 10.73 21.44 -10.76
C LYS A 51 9.69 20.64 -11.52
N ARG A 52 10.13 19.56 -12.22
CA ARG A 52 9.28 18.68 -13.02
C ARG A 52 9.73 17.24 -12.89
N TYR A 53 8.78 16.31 -12.99
CA TYR A 53 9.01 14.87 -13.03
C TYR A 53 7.90 14.19 -13.85
N LYS A 54 8.21 13.33 -14.82
CA LYS A 54 7.25 12.67 -15.73
C LYS A 54 6.18 13.64 -16.27
N GLY A 55 6.59 14.84 -16.71
CA GLY A 55 5.69 15.86 -17.26
C GLY A 55 4.91 16.66 -16.21
N CYS A 56 4.78 16.23 -14.98
CA CYS A 56 4.08 16.96 -13.92
C CYS A 56 4.97 18.05 -13.28
N ARG A 57 4.34 19.06 -12.68
CA ARG A 57 5.00 20.09 -11.88
C ARG A 57 5.15 19.62 -10.44
N LEU A 58 6.29 19.94 -9.79
CA LEU A 58 6.52 19.64 -8.38
C LEU A 58 6.54 20.94 -7.56
N LYS A 59 5.84 20.95 -6.45
CA LYS A 59 5.85 22.02 -5.44
C LYS A 59 6.25 21.43 -4.10
N TYR A 60 7.13 22.12 -3.37
CA TYR A 60 7.70 21.59 -2.13
C TYR A 60 7.17 22.32 -0.90
N ILE A 61 6.85 21.55 0.14
CA ILE A 61 6.46 22.00 1.48
C ILE A 61 7.56 21.61 2.47
N PRO A 62 8.08 22.51 3.32
CA PRO A 62 9.22 22.24 4.21
C PRO A 62 8.81 21.56 5.54
N LEU A 63 7.96 20.55 5.44
CA LEU A 63 7.47 19.73 6.55
C LEU A 63 7.53 18.25 6.16
N HIS A 64 7.63 17.35 7.14
CA HIS A 64 7.48 15.92 6.90
C HIS A 64 6.04 15.56 6.57
N ALA A 65 5.83 14.72 5.54
CA ALA A 65 4.51 14.23 5.14
C ALA A 65 4.00 13.11 6.05
N ASN A 66 4.84 12.57 6.94
CA ASN A 66 4.48 11.49 7.86
C ASN A 66 4.57 11.91 9.33
N GLY A 67 3.90 11.14 10.20
CA GLY A 67 3.89 11.37 11.64
C GLY A 67 3.07 12.60 12.04
N ILE A 68 3.45 13.27 13.12
CA ILE A 68 2.72 14.42 13.66
C ILE A 68 2.73 15.61 12.68
N GLN A 69 3.77 15.75 11.87
CA GLN A 69 3.87 16.84 10.89
C GLN A 69 2.99 16.65 9.66
N SER A 70 2.41 15.46 9.44
CA SER A 70 1.50 15.23 8.32
C SER A 70 0.29 16.19 8.33
N ILE A 71 -0.26 16.49 9.51
CA ILE A 71 -1.40 17.41 9.64
C ILE A 71 -1.06 18.82 9.14
N PRO A 72 -0.05 19.54 9.67
CA PRO A 72 0.31 20.87 9.16
C PRO A 72 0.84 20.81 7.72
N TYR A 73 1.48 19.71 7.29
CA TYR A 73 1.91 19.52 5.91
C TYR A 73 0.71 19.51 4.94
N ASP A 74 -0.31 18.74 5.23
CA ASP A 74 -1.51 18.62 4.40
C ASP A 74 -2.32 19.92 4.40
N ILE A 75 -2.49 20.57 5.58
CA ILE A 75 -3.19 21.85 5.68
C ILE A 75 -2.46 22.92 4.84
N TRP A 76 -1.13 22.99 4.93
CA TRP A 76 -0.35 23.96 4.12
C TRP A 76 -0.47 23.66 2.63
N SER A 77 -0.43 22.39 2.25
CA SER A 77 -0.63 21.96 0.86
C SER A 77 -2.02 22.37 0.36
N LEU A 78 -3.08 22.17 1.14
CA LEU A 78 -4.45 22.61 0.83
C LEU A 78 -4.54 24.15 0.69
N CYS A 79 -3.90 24.91 1.55
CA CYS A 79 -3.85 26.38 1.41
C CYS A 79 -3.21 26.84 0.08
N LYS A 80 -2.24 26.06 -0.44
CA LYS A 80 -1.56 26.39 -1.71
C LYS A 80 -2.35 26.02 -2.97
N VAL A 81 -3.44 25.26 -2.85
CA VAL A 81 -4.27 24.81 -3.98
C VAL A 81 -5.63 25.50 -4.06
N ILE A 82 -5.87 26.54 -3.26
CA ILE A 82 -7.14 27.28 -3.25
C ILE A 82 -7.49 27.84 -4.64
N GLN A 83 -6.50 28.19 -5.44
CA GLN A 83 -6.68 28.75 -6.77
C GLN A 83 -5.79 28.07 -7.82
N GLY A 84 -6.26 28.09 -9.07
CA GLY A 84 -5.45 27.67 -10.23
C GLY A 84 -5.52 26.18 -10.54
N TYR A 85 -6.52 25.47 -10.01
CA TYR A 85 -6.76 24.04 -10.28
C TYR A 85 -8.23 23.78 -10.56
N ASP A 86 -8.51 22.82 -11.45
CA ASP A 86 -9.86 22.34 -11.78
C ASP A 86 -10.28 21.21 -10.82
N THR A 87 -9.30 20.42 -10.36
CA THR A 87 -9.52 19.30 -9.43
C THR A 87 -8.38 19.21 -8.43
N ILE A 88 -8.72 18.87 -7.20
CA ILE A 88 -7.79 18.60 -6.12
C ILE A 88 -7.98 17.15 -5.68
N LEU A 89 -6.94 16.34 -5.79
CA LEU A 89 -6.87 14.98 -5.27
C LEU A 89 -6.10 14.98 -3.95
N VAL A 90 -6.80 14.65 -2.87
CA VAL A 90 -6.22 14.51 -1.52
C VAL A 90 -6.03 13.03 -1.22
N LEU A 91 -4.82 12.66 -0.84
CA LEU A 91 -4.45 11.30 -0.49
C LEU A 91 -4.28 11.21 1.04
N GLY A 92 -5.17 10.46 1.68
CA GLY A 92 -5.27 10.40 3.13
C GLY A 92 -6.15 11.48 3.73
N THR A 93 -6.37 11.39 5.04
CA THR A 93 -7.32 12.26 5.74
C THR A 93 -6.67 13.19 6.76
N SER A 94 -5.33 13.16 6.93
CA SER A 94 -4.62 13.82 8.04
C SER A 94 -4.94 15.32 8.14
N GLY A 95 -4.95 16.05 7.03
CA GLY A 95 -5.23 17.49 6.98
C GLY A 95 -6.69 17.87 6.77
N CYS A 96 -7.60 16.91 6.62
CA CYS A 96 -8.99 17.17 6.22
C CYS A 96 -9.84 17.86 7.31
N SER A 97 -9.34 17.96 8.53
CA SER A 97 -9.99 18.75 9.60
C SER A 97 -10.22 20.23 9.23
N CYS A 98 -9.42 20.80 8.31
CA CYS A 98 -9.58 22.17 7.83
C CYS A 98 -10.59 22.33 6.68
N LEU A 99 -11.13 21.25 6.11
CA LEU A 99 -12.01 21.30 4.94
C LEU A 99 -13.28 22.14 5.10
N PRO A 100 -13.91 22.28 6.28
CA PRO A 100 -15.02 23.20 6.47
C PRO A 100 -14.63 24.65 6.10
N ILE A 101 -13.48 25.13 6.57
CA ILE A 101 -12.96 26.48 6.26
C ILE A 101 -12.48 26.54 4.81
N PHE A 102 -11.77 25.49 4.36
CA PHE A 102 -11.30 25.41 2.98
C PHE A 102 -12.42 25.55 1.96
N ARG A 103 -13.57 24.94 2.20
CA ARG A 103 -14.75 25.01 1.31
C ARG A 103 -15.42 26.37 1.24
N LEU A 104 -15.25 27.21 2.25
CA LEU A 104 -15.70 28.61 2.18
C LEU A 104 -14.85 29.42 1.19
N LEU A 105 -13.59 29.05 1.00
CA LEU A 105 -12.63 29.77 0.17
C LEU A 105 -12.44 29.15 -1.22
N CYS A 106 -12.75 27.86 -1.38
CA CYS A 106 -12.45 27.08 -2.58
C CYS A 106 -13.63 26.19 -2.99
N ARG A 107 -14.14 26.40 -4.20
CA ARG A 107 -15.22 25.59 -4.80
C ARG A 107 -14.71 24.57 -5.81
N THR A 108 -13.40 24.46 -5.97
CA THR A 108 -12.76 23.47 -6.87
C THR A 108 -13.21 22.05 -6.52
N ARG A 109 -13.38 21.20 -7.55
CA ARG A 109 -13.72 19.77 -7.36
C ARG A 109 -12.71 19.09 -6.45
N LEU A 110 -13.19 18.53 -5.34
CA LEU A 110 -12.38 17.91 -4.31
C LEU A 110 -12.64 16.40 -4.27
N ILE A 111 -11.60 15.63 -4.55
CA ILE A 111 -11.60 14.17 -4.50
C ILE A 111 -10.71 13.77 -3.33
N VAL A 112 -11.21 12.94 -2.42
CA VAL A 112 -10.44 12.48 -1.27
C VAL A 112 -10.38 10.96 -1.29
N ASN A 113 -9.17 10.39 -1.38
CA ASN A 113 -8.91 8.99 -1.11
C ASN A 113 -8.66 8.85 0.39
N ILE A 114 -9.58 8.16 1.09
CA ILE A 114 -9.52 8.07 2.56
C ILE A 114 -8.51 7.05 3.09
N ASP A 115 -7.85 6.28 2.20
CA ASP A 115 -6.94 5.19 2.58
C ASP A 115 -7.64 4.11 3.44
N GLY A 116 -6.84 3.34 4.17
CA GLY A 116 -7.36 2.51 5.25
C GLY A 116 -7.81 3.33 6.47
N LEU A 117 -8.46 2.68 7.42
CA LEU A 117 -8.99 3.32 8.62
C LEU A 117 -7.86 3.65 9.63
N GLU A 118 -7.10 4.72 9.35
CA GLU A 118 -5.90 5.09 10.11
C GLU A 118 -6.18 5.24 11.62
N HIS A 119 -7.36 5.73 12.00
CA HIS A 119 -7.79 5.86 13.40
C HIS A 119 -7.92 4.51 14.14
N ARG A 120 -8.00 3.37 13.41
CA ARG A 120 -8.08 2.02 13.99
C ARG A 120 -6.72 1.41 14.29
N ARG A 121 -5.63 1.98 13.79
CA ARG A 121 -4.28 1.43 14.00
C ARG A 121 -3.86 1.54 15.46
N ALA A 122 -3.21 0.48 15.97
CA ALA A 122 -2.83 0.33 17.38
C ALA A 122 -1.83 1.39 17.86
N LYS A 123 -1.01 1.95 16.95
CA LYS A 123 0.01 2.98 17.24
C LYS A 123 -0.55 4.31 17.79
N TRP A 124 -1.86 4.56 17.60
CA TRP A 124 -2.46 5.84 17.97
C TRP A 124 -3.11 5.79 19.37
N GLY A 125 -2.78 6.77 20.20
CA GLY A 125 -3.48 7.01 21.47
C GLY A 125 -4.91 7.54 21.29
N ARG A 126 -5.71 7.55 22.37
CA ARG A 126 -7.13 7.92 22.31
C ARG A 126 -7.40 9.29 21.67
N MET A 127 -6.62 10.31 22.04
CA MET A 127 -6.78 11.68 21.49
C MET A 127 -6.47 11.73 19.99
N ALA A 128 -5.37 11.10 19.57
CA ALA A 128 -5.00 11.04 18.16
C ALA A 128 -6.07 10.31 17.33
N ARG A 129 -6.60 9.21 17.83
CA ARG A 129 -7.72 8.49 17.17
C ARG A 129 -8.97 9.37 17.02
N TRP A 130 -9.29 10.17 18.03
CA TRP A 130 -10.43 11.10 17.95
C TRP A 130 -10.20 12.17 16.88
N ILE A 131 -9.01 12.77 16.83
CA ILE A 131 -8.64 13.77 15.81
C ILE A 131 -8.69 13.16 14.40
N LEU A 132 -8.12 11.97 14.22
CA LEU A 132 -8.12 11.26 12.93
C LEU A 132 -9.54 10.92 12.48
N ARG A 133 -10.40 10.45 13.39
CA ARG A 133 -11.81 10.16 13.09
C ARG A 133 -12.59 11.44 12.73
N PHE A 134 -12.35 12.53 13.43
CA PHE A 134 -12.93 13.84 13.09
C PHE A 134 -12.47 14.28 11.70
N SER A 135 -11.19 14.17 11.40
CA SER A 135 -10.61 14.53 10.10
C SER A 135 -11.19 13.68 8.96
N GLU A 136 -11.35 12.37 9.19
CA GLU A 136 -12.02 11.46 8.26
C GLU A 136 -13.48 11.87 8.02
N ALA A 137 -14.23 12.19 9.07
CA ALA A 137 -15.61 12.66 8.93
C ALA A 137 -15.70 13.96 8.10
N MET A 138 -14.75 14.89 8.29
CA MET A 138 -14.66 16.11 7.48
C MET A 138 -14.29 15.80 6.02
N ALA A 139 -13.36 14.87 5.80
CA ALA A 139 -13.00 14.39 4.47
C ALA A 139 -14.24 13.85 3.73
N VAL A 140 -14.97 12.93 4.34
CA VAL A 140 -16.16 12.31 3.73
C VAL A 140 -17.27 13.34 3.50
N ARG A 141 -17.52 14.25 4.47
CA ARG A 141 -18.60 15.24 4.37
C ARG A 141 -18.35 16.28 3.27
N PHE A 142 -17.13 16.78 3.16
CA PHE A 142 -16.80 17.93 2.32
C PHE A 142 -16.17 17.57 0.97
N ALA A 143 -15.79 16.32 0.71
CA ALA A 143 -15.37 15.89 -0.61
C ALA A 143 -16.56 15.82 -1.59
N ASP A 144 -16.35 16.17 -2.87
CA ASP A 144 -17.30 15.91 -3.95
C ASP A 144 -17.32 14.42 -4.30
N VAL A 145 -16.13 13.80 -4.29
CA VAL A 145 -15.95 12.36 -4.48
C VAL A 145 -15.08 11.80 -3.36
N VAL A 146 -15.56 10.74 -2.73
CA VAL A 146 -14.76 9.94 -1.79
C VAL A 146 -14.30 8.69 -2.51
N ILE A 147 -13.01 8.35 -2.41
CA ILE A 147 -12.45 7.11 -2.91
C ILE A 147 -12.18 6.19 -1.72
N ALA A 148 -12.61 4.95 -1.82
CA ALA A 148 -12.23 3.83 -0.98
C ALA A 148 -11.42 2.84 -1.82
N ASP A 149 -10.32 2.34 -1.29
CA ASP A 149 -9.43 1.44 -2.00
C ASP A 149 -9.83 -0.04 -1.88
N ASN A 150 -10.84 -0.33 -1.05
CA ASN A 150 -11.34 -1.67 -0.77
C ASN A 150 -12.84 -1.65 -0.50
N LYS A 151 -13.52 -2.75 -0.86
CA LYS A 151 -14.96 -2.90 -0.61
C LYS A 151 -15.33 -2.75 0.86
N GLY A 152 -14.52 -3.33 1.76
CA GLY A 152 -14.76 -3.19 3.21
C GLY A 152 -14.67 -1.74 3.70
N ILE A 153 -13.81 -0.92 3.09
CA ILE A 153 -13.74 0.53 3.36
C ILE A 153 -14.95 1.26 2.76
N GLN A 154 -15.34 0.89 1.54
CA GLN A 154 -16.53 1.46 0.87
C GLN A 154 -17.80 1.23 1.70
N ASP A 155 -17.98 0.03 2.23
CA ASP A 155 -19.12 -0.33 3.06
C ASP A 155 -19.09 0.42 4.40
N TYR A 156 -17.93 0.52 5.04
CA TYR A 156 -17.74 1.34 6.24
C TYR A 156 -18.13 2.80 6.02
N VAL A 157 -17.73 3.41 4.89
CA VAL A 157 -18.09 4.80 4.56
C VAL A 157 -19.61 4.92 4.40
N TYR A 158 -20.23 3.97 3.75
CA TYR A 158 -21.68 3.97 3.58
C TYR A 158 -22.42 3.79 4.91
N GLU A 159 -22.02 2.83 5.72
CA GLU A 159 -22.65 2.55 7.02
C GLU A 159 -22.46 3.68 8.03
N THR A 160 -21.27 4.30 8.04
CA THR A 160 -20.92 5.32 9.05
C THR A 160 -21.39 6.71 8.65
N TYR A 161 -21.30 7.07 7.36
CA TYR A 161 -21.51 8.44 6.90
C TYR A 161 -22.66 8.57 5.90
N HIS A 162 -23.32 7.48 5.50
CA HIS A 162 -24.39 7.43 4.49
C HIS A 162 -23.97 8.05 3.15
N LYS A 163 -22.71 7.94 2.79
CA LYS A 163 -22.12 8.48 1.57
C LYS A 163 -21.56 7.35 0.70
N LYS A 164 -21.89 7.39 -0.61
CA LYS A 164 -21.30 6.46 -1.57
C LYS A 164 -19.87 6.87 -1.89
N ALA A 165 -18.92 5.94 -1.77
CA ALA A 165 -17.55 6.11 -2.20
C ALA A 165 -17.31 5.40 -3.53
N ALA A 166 -16.45 5.97 -4.38
CA ALA A 166 -15.91 5.27 -5.54
C ALA A 166 -14.92 4.19 -5.07
N LEU A 167 -15.06 2.98 -5.57
CA LEU A 167 -14.14 1.90 -5.27
C LEU A 167 -12.99 1.92 -6.28
N ILE A 168 -11.78 2.31 -5.87
CA ILE A 168 -10.59 2.34 -6.70
C ILE A 168 -9.42 1.82 -5.89
N ALA A 169 -9.00 0.59 -6.19
CA ALA A 169 -7.91 -0.10 -5.50
C ALA A 169 -6.51 0.40 -5.95
N TYR A 170 -5.48 -0.33 -5.59
CA TYR A 170 -4.11 -0.11 -6.04
C TYR A 170 -3.77 -1.06 -7.20
N GLY A 171 -2.91 -0.61 -8.11
CA GLY A 171 -2.32 -1.46 -9.13
C GLY A 171 -1.06 -2.18 -8.61
N GLY A 172 -0.70 -3.30 -9.25
CA GLY A 172 0.47 -4.09 -8.84
C GLY A 172 1.37 -4.53 -9.99
N ASN A 173 0.99 -4.35 -11.25
CA ASN A 173 1.74 -4.86 -12.40
C ASN A 173 3.10 -4.16 -12.65
N HIS A 174 3.43 -3.10 -11.91
CA HIS A 174 4.76 -2.49 -11.92
C HIS A 174 5.86 -3.41 -11.37
N VAL A 175 5.48 -4.49 -10.67
CA VAL A 175 6.44 -5.48 -10.19
C VAL A 175 7.01 -6.39 -11.28
N TYR A 176 6.38 -6.44 -12.45
CA TYR A 176 6.88 -7.25 -13.55
C TYR A 176 8.26 -6.79 -14.04
N ARG A 177 9.17 -7.73 -14.17
CA ARG A 177 10.53 -7.56 -14.69
C ARG A 177 10.82 -8.62 -15.75
N LYS A 178 11.64 -8.25 -16.73
CA LYS A 178 12.18 -9.18 -17.72
C LYS A 178 13.58 -9.61 -17.27
N ILE A 179 13.66 -10.53 -16.32
CA ILE A 179 14.92 -11.05 -15.76
C ILE A 179 15.20 -12.42 -16.37
N PRO A 180 16.36 -12.66 -17.01
CA PRO A 180 16.75 -13.98 -17.48
C PRO A 180 16.70 -15.02 -16.37
N THR A 181 16.32 -16.25 -16.73
CA THR A 181 16.16 -17.35 -15.76
C THR A 181 17.48 -17.65 -15.03
N GLU A 182 18.61 -17.55 -15.74
CA GLU A 182 19.95 -17.77 -15.19
C GLU A 182 20.28 -16.78 -14.06
N ILE A 183 19.87 -15.50 -14.23
CA ILE A 183 20.07 -14.47 -13.19
C ILE A 183 19.15 -14.75 -12.00
N GLN A 184 17.90 -15.15 -12.24
CA GLN A 184 16.98 -15.53 -11.14
C GLN A 184 17.56 -16.71 -10.33
N ILE A 185 18.09 -17.73 -11.00
CA ILE A 185 18.74 -18.88 -10.35
C ILE A 185 19.95 -18.42 -9.53
N GLN A 186 20.79 -17.52 -10.03
CA GLN A 186 21.94 -16.98 -9.29
C GLN A 186 21.48 -16.23 -8.02
N VAL A 187 20.40 -15.44 -8.12
CA VAL A 187 19.80 -14.78 -6.96
C VAL A 187 19.34 -15.82 -5.95
N LEU A 188 18.58 -16.83 -6.35
CA LEU A 188 18.11 -17.89 -5.45
C LEU A 188 19.28 -18.62 -4.75
N MET A 189 20.30 -18.99 -5.52
CA MET A 189 21.50 -19.64 -4.98
C MET A 189 22.21 -18.78 -3.91
N SER A 190 22.27 -17.45 -4.11
CA SER A 190 22.91 -16.55 -3.13
C SER A 190 22.19 -16.50 -1.79
N TYR A 191 20.91 -16.88 -1.75
CA TYR A 191 20.10 -17.00 -0.54
C TYR A 191 19.89 -18.47 -0.10
N GLY A 192 20.53 -19.44 -0.77
CA GLY A 192 20.38 -20.87 -0.49
C GLY A 192 18.95 -21.37 -0.72
N LEU A 193 18.31 -20.94 -1.81
CA LEU A 193 16.91 -21.23 -2.15
C LEU A 193 16.77 -22.08 -3.39
N THR A 194 15.72 -22.89 -3.41
CA THR A 194 15.26 -23.64 -4.58
C THR A 194 13.89 -23.12 -5.01
N SER A 195 13.68 -22.94 -6.31
CA SER A 195 12.41 -22.48 -6.86
C SER A 195 11.25 -23.37 -6.44
N GLY A 196 10.16 -22.77 -5.96
CA GLY A 196 8.95 -23.46 -5.49
C GLY A 196 9.02 -24.03 -4.07
N GLU A 197 10.18 -24.10 -3.44
CA GLU A 197 10.39 -24.80 -2.16
C GLU A 197 10.35 -23.90 -0.93
N TYR A 198 10.10 -22.61 -1.07
CA TYR A 198 10.05 -21.69 0.06
C TYR A 198 8.79 -20.83 0.07
N ALA A 199 8.41 -20.40 1.25
CA ALA A 199 7.41 -19.36 1.45
C ALA A 199 8.08 -17.98 1.52
N ILE A 200 7.38 -16.95 1.07
CA ILE A 200 7.86 -15.57 1.16
C ILE A 200 6.83 -14.66 1.82
N THR A 201 7.30 -13.74 2.64
CA THR A 201 6.52 -12.62 3.18
C THR A 201 7.28 -11.31 2.95
N VAL A 202 6.60 -10.29 2.44
CA VAL A 202 7.15 -8.95 2.24
C VAL A 202 6.22 -7.93 2.88
N CYS A 203 6.61 -7.35 4.00
CA CYS A 203 5.79 -6.35 4.68
C CYS A 203 6.60 -5.46 5.64
N ARG A 204 5.97 -4.41 6.15
CA ARG A 204 6.48 -3.67 7.31
C ARG A 204 6.42 -4.56 8.55
N ILE A 205 7.46 -4.49 9.38
CA ILE A 205 7.51 -5.28 10.62
C ILE A 205 6.75 -4.52 11.72
N GLU A 206 5.44 -4.72 11.70
CA GLU A 206 4.47 -4.08 12.60
C GLU A 206 3.49 -5.14 13.15
N PRO A 207 2.93 -4.95 14.36
CA PRO A 207 1.99 -5.91 14.96
C PRO A 207 0.78 -6.25 14.09
N GLU A 208 0.23 -5.25 13.39
CA GLU A 208 -0.91 -5.42 12.49
C GLU A 208 -0.62 -6.29 11.26
N ASN A 209 0.65 -6.60 10.99
CA ASN A 209 1.04 -7.55 9.94
C ASN A 209 1.22 -8.99 10.48
N ASN A 210 0.84 -9.25 11.73
CA ASN A 210 0.89 -10.58 12.37
C ASN A 210 2.23 -11.30 12.15
N CYS A 211 3.34 -10.54 12.13
CA CYS A 211 4.68 -11.08 11.89
C CYS A 211 5.05 -12.17 12.90
N HIS A 212 4.66 -11.98 14.18
CA HIS A 212 4.89 -12.95 15.25
C HIS A 212 4.18 -14.28 14.98
N MET A 213 2.93 -14.25 14.48
CA MET A 213 2.13 -15.42 14.15
C MET A 213 2.74 -16.20 12.98
N ILE A 214 3.19 -15.47 11.94
CA ILE A 214 3.85 -16.09 10.78
C ILE A 214 5.15 -16.78 11.21
N LEU A 215 6.00 -16.08 11.95
CA LEU A 215 7.27 -16.63 12.44
C LEU A 215 7.05 -17.85 13.33
N GLU A 216 6.11 -17.77 14.28
CA GLU A 216 5.77 -18.90 15.16
C GLU A 216 5.33 -20.12 14.35
N ALA A 217 4.49 -19.96 13.33
CA ALA A 217 4.05 -21.08 12.50
C ALA A 217 5.21 -21.82 11.81
N PHE A 218 6.21 -21.07 11.35
CA PHE A 218 7.37 -21.66 10.69
C PHE A 218 8.37 -22.32 11.63
N THR A 219 8.33 -22.06 12.95
CA THR A 219 9.10 -22.85 13.93
C THR A 219 8.61 -24.28 14.05
N HIS A 220 7.36 -24.55 13.62
CA HIS A 220 6.72 -25.86 13.62
C HIS A 220 6.66 -26.50 12.23
N SER A 221 7.44 -26.01 11.27
CA SER A 221 7.47 -26.48 9.87
C SER A 221 8.91 -26.65 9.39
N GLU A 222 9.15 -27.62 8.53
CA GLU A 222 10.43 -27.79 7.82
C GLU A 222 10.54 -26.86 6.60
N LYS A 223 9.41 -26.29 6.15
CA LYS A 223 9.36 -25.41 4.99
C LYS A 223 10.17 -24.13 5.27
N LYS A 224 10.98 -23.71 4.31
CA LYS A 224 11.78 -22.48 4.43
C LYS A 224 10.89 -21.25 4.29
N LEU A 225 11.12 -20.24 5.16
CA LEU A 225 10.49 -18.92 5.10
C LEU A 225 11.55 -17.86 4.79
N ILE A 226 11.29 -17.06 3.78
CA ILE A 226 12.01 -15.79 3.52
C ILE A 226 11.11 -14.65 3.96
N PHE A 227 11.51 -13.94 5.00
CA PHE A 227 10.74 -12.84 5.53
C PHE A 227 11.50 -11.52 5.32
N ILE A 228 11.02 -10.68 4.40
CA ILE A 228 11.64 -9.42 4.00
C ILE A 228 10.92 -8.25 4.66
N GLY A 229 11.66 -7.41 5.39
CA GLY A 229 11.13 -6.23 6.04
C GLY A 229 12.17 -5.43 6.81
N ASN A 230 11.82 -4.25 7.29
CA ASN A 230 12.73 -3.42 8.09
C ASN A 230 12.67 -3.83 9.57
N TRP A 231 13.49 -4.82 9.95
CA TRP A 231 13.53 -5.39 11.30
C TRP A 231 14.01 -4.41 12.37
N LYS A 232 14.79 -3.41 11.98
CA LYS A 232 15.43 -2.46 12.91
C LYS A 232 14.56 -1.22 13.18
N HIS A 233 13.42 -1.10 12.51
CA HIS A 233 12.58 0.11 12.57
C HIS A 233 11.89 0.29 13.92
N SER A 234 11.63 -0.80 14.66
CA SER A 234 10.87 -0.75 15.90
C SER A 234 11.38 -1.76 16.94
N PRO A 235 11.11 -1.54 18.25
CA PRO A 235 11.39 -2.54 19.29
C PRO A 235 10.73 -3.89 19.03
N TYR A 236 9.52 -3.89 18.43
CA TYR A 236 8.82 -5.09 18.04
C TYR A 236 9.62 -5.89 16.99
N GLY A 237 10.10 -5.23 15.94
CA GLY A 237 10.92 -5.87 14.91
C GLY A 237 12.21 -6.45 15.47
N LEU A 238 12.90 -5.69 16.32
CA LEU A 238 14.14 -6.17 16.98
C LEU A 238 13.89 -7.39 17.87
N SER A 239 12.79 -7.39 18.63
CA SER A 239 12.43 -8.53 19.50
C SER A 239 12.17 -9.81 18.70
N LEU A 240 11.43 -9.69 17.58
CA LEU A 240 11.18 -10.82 16.69
C LEU A 240 12.47 -11.31 16.02
N LYS A 241 13.30 -10.41 15.51
CA LYS A 241 14.58 -10.77 14.89
C LYS A 241 15.45 -11.57 15.87
N ASN A 242 15.60 -11.11 17.11
CA ASN A 242 16.38 -11.79 18.15
C ASN A 242 15.79 -13.17 18.52
N LYS A 243 14.45 -13.28 18.59
CA LYS A 243 13.78 -14.54 18.94
C LYS A 243 13.92 -15.61 17.85
N TYR A 244 13.85 -15.22 16.57
CA TYR A 244 13.72 -16.18 15.48
C TYR A 244 14.95 -16.33 14.57
N CYS A 245 16.00 -15.55 14.74
CA CYS A 245 17.21 -15.62 13.89
C CYS A 245 17.99 -16.95 14.02
N GLY A 246 17.74 -17.76 15.06
CA GLY A 246 18.40 -19.04 15.28
C GLY A 246 17.73 -20.24 14.57
N TYR A 247 16.59 -20.06 13.94
CA TYR A 247 15.89 -21.16 13.26
C TYR A 247 16.44 -21.33 11.84
N PRO A 248 16.92 -22.55 11.47
CA PRO A 248 17.62 -22.77 10.20
C PRO A 248 16.71 -22.60 8.95
N ASN A 249 15.42 -22.77 9.13
CA ASN A 249 14.43 -22.62 8.08
C ASN A 249 13.79 -21.21 7.98
N ILE A 250 14.16 -20.29 8.87
CA ILE A 250 13.64 -18.91 8.88
C ILE A 250 14.75 -17.93 8.51
N VAL A 251 14.64 -17.30 7.36
CA VAL A 251 15.59 -16.30 6.86
C VAL A 251 14.98 -14.91 6.94
N LEU A 252 15.51 -14.09 7.86
CA LEU A 252 15.05 -12.71 8.10
C LEU A 252 15.94 -11.75 7.33
N LEU A 253 15.41 -11.21 6.23
CA LEU A 253 16.11 -10.25 5.38
C LEU A 253 15.67 -8.83 5.69
N ASP A 254 16.62 -7.90 5.70
CA ASP A 254 16.30 -6.46 5.73
C ASP A 254 15.59 -6.06 4.42
N ALA A 255 14.96 -4.88 4.38
CA ALA A 255 14.21 -4.42 3.22
C ALA A 255 15.07 -4.40 1.95
N ILE A 256 14.60 -5.04 0.90
CA ILE A 256 15.26 -5.14 -0.40
C ILE A 256 14.64 -4.09 -1.32
N TYR A 257 15.45 -3.13 -1.78
CA TYR A 257 15.06 -2.07 -2.72
C TYR A 257 15.49 -2.36 -4.15
N ASP A 258 16.37 -3.34 -4.36
CA ASP A 258 16.70 -3.87 -5.68
C ASP A 258 15.50 -4.66 -6.20
N LEU A 259 14.85 -4.09 -7.23
CA LEU A 259 13.62 -4.64 -7.77
C LEU A 259 13.84 -5.94 -8.54
N ASP A 260 15.04 -6.19 -9.05
CA ASP A 260 15.37 -7.39 -9.80
C ASP A 260 15.59 -8.57 -8.84
N ILE A 261 16.24 -8.31 -7.70
CA ILE A 261 16.36 -9.29 -6.62
C ILE A 261 14.97 -9.60 -6.04
N LEU A 262 14.18 -8.57 -5.73
CA LEU A 262 12.85 -8.77 -5.14
C LEU A 262 11.91 -9.51 -6.10
N TYR A 263 11.98 -9.20 -7.41
CA TYR A 263 11.25 -9.95 -8.43
C TYR A 263 11.65 -11.42 -8.44
N SER A 264 12.96 -11.72 -8.47
CA SER A 264 13.47 -13.09 -8.52
C SER A 264 13.01 -13.92 -7.32
N LEU A 265 13.02 -13.31 -6.12
CA LEU A 265 12.53 -13.97 -4.91
C LEU A 265 11.01 -14.20 -4.91
N ARG A 266 10.21 -13.25 -5.43
CA ARG A 266 8.74 -13.39 -5.49
C ARG A 266 8.31 -14.35 -6.60
N ALA A 267 8.93 -14.30 -7.77
CA ALA A 267 8.58 -15.11 -8.93
C ALA A 267 8.83 -16.61 -8.75
N ASN A 268 9.74 -16.94 -7.84
CA ASN A 268 10.14 -18.32 -7.58
C ASN A 268 9.65 -18.84 -6.21
N ALA A 269 8.80 -18.09 -5.51
CA ALA A 269 8.23 -18.55 -4.24
C ALA A 269 7.13 -19.61 -4.46
N GLY A 270 7.13 -20.63 -3.63
CA GLY A 270 6.08 -21.65 -3.65
C GLY A 270 4.79 -21.19 -2.97
N ILE A 271 4.87 -20.27 -1.99
CA ILE A 271 3.72 -19.72 -1.26
C ILE A 271 4.04 -18.27 -0.88
N TYR A 272 3.07 -17.37 -1.00
CA TYR A 272 3.13 -16.03 -0.40
C TYR A 272 2.27 -15.96 0.85
N ILE A 273 2.86 -15.54 1.98
CA ILE A 273 2.13 -15.38 3.25
C ILE A 273 1.85 -13.90 3.50
N HIS A 274 0.59 -13.54 3.74
CA HIS A 274 0.13 -12.18 3.95
C HIS A 274 -0.56 -12.02 5.30
N GLY A 275 0.12 -11.46 6.29
CA GLY A 275 -0.40 -11.33 7.65
C GLY A 275 -1.18 -10.04 7.94
N HIS A 276 -1.33 -9.12 6.98
CA HIS A 276 -1.92 -7.80 7.22
C HIS A 276 -3.37 -7.89 7.66
N SER A 277 -3.71 -7.21 8.78
CA SER A 277 -5.05 -7.27 9.40
C SER A 277 -5.77 -5.92 9.44
N ALA A 278 -5.11 -4.83 9.08
CA ALA A 278 -5.65 -3.47 9.18
C ALA A 278 -5.62 -2.73 7.85
N GLY A 279 -6.60 -1.89 7.60
CA GLY A 279 -6.62 -1.02 6.40
C GLY A 279 -7.40 -1.61 5.24
N GLY A 280 -7.21 -1.05 4.05
CA GLY A 280 -7.89 -1.40 2.80
C GLY A 280 -7.13 -2.43 1.95
N THR A 281 -7.05 -2.18 0.66
CA THR A 281 -6.27 -2.98 -0.28
C THR A 281 -4.77 -2.80 0.00
N ASN A 282 -4.10 -3.88 0.35
CA ASN A 282 -2.66 -3.82 0.63
C ASN A 282 -1.85 -3.98 -0.67
N PRO A 283 -1.01 -2.98 -1.05
CA PRO A 283 -0.21 -3.07 -2.27
C PRO A 283 0.65 -4.33 -2.37
N SER A 284 1.26 -4.79 -1.26
CA SER A 284 2.12 -5.98 -1.32
C SER A 284 1.35 -7.28 -1.54
N LEU A 285 0.05 -7.35 -1.15
CA LEU A 285 -0.83 -8.47 -1.50
C LEU A 285 -1.15 -8.45 -2.99
N VAL A 286 -1.56 -7.28 -3.51
CA VAL A 286 -1.84 -7.11 -4.95
C VAL A 286 -0.61 -7.45 -5.79
N GLU A 287 0.57 -6.94 -5.42
CA GLU A 287 1.83 -7.26 -6.07
C GLU A 287 2.11 -8.77 -6.09
N ALA A 288 1.88 -9.46 -4.97
CA ALA A 288 2.13 -10.90 -4.87
C ALA A 288 1.18 -11.71 -5.78
N MET A 289 -0.07 -11.26 -5.95
CA MET A 289 -1.05 -11.95 -6.80
C MET A 289 -0.57 -12.05 -8.26
N PHE A 290 0.21 -11.08 -8.77
CA PHE A 290 0.73 -11.10 -10.13
C PHE A 290 1.70 -12.25 -10.42
N PHE A 291 2.30 -12.85 -9.40
CA PHE A 291 3.23 -13.97 -9.57
C PHE A 291 2.53 -15.33 -9.68
N GLY A 292 1.25 -15.42 -9.31
CA GLY A 292 0.43 -16.62 -9.47
C GLY A 292 0.80 -17.76 -8.52
N CYS A 293 1.63 -17.53 -7.51
CA CYS A 293 1.84 -18.49 -6.43
C CYS A 293 0.61 -18.54 -5.49
N PRO A 294 0.38 -19.64 -4.77
CA PRO A 294 -0.63 -19.70 -3.73
C PRO A 294 -0.47 -18.60 -2.71
N ILE A 295 -1.57 -17.94 -2.36
CA ILE A 295 -1.60 -16.90 -1.33
C ILE A 295 -2.29 -17.45 -0.08
N VAL A 296 -1.61 -17.31 1.06
CA VAL A 296 -2.16 -17.61 2.38
C VAL A 296 -2.26 -16.28 3.14
N ALA A 297 -3.47 -15.77 3.32
CA ALA A 297 -3.73 -14.44 3.86
C ALA A 297 -4.38 -14.50 5.24
N TYR A 298 -4.10 -13.51 6.08
CA TYR A 298 -4.82 -13.35 7.34
C TYR A 298 -6.32 -13.12 7.06
N ASP A 299 -7.18 -13.80 7.83
CA ASP A 299 -8.64 -13.80 7.62
C ASP A 299 -9.27 -12.49 8.08
N VAL A 300 -9.36 -11.54 7.17
CA VAL A 300 -10.01 -10.25 7.35
C VAL A 300 -10.70 -9.82 6.06
N VAL A 301 -11.77 -9.05 6.19
CA VAL A 301 -12.60 -8.62 5.06
C VAL A 301 -11.77 -8.03 3.91
N TYR A 302 -10.77 -7.22 4.21
CA TYR A 302 -9.94 -6.56 3.19
C TYR A 302 -9.16 -7.55 2.32
N ASN A 303 -8.56 -8.58 2.93
CA ASN A 303 -7.82 -9.61 2.21
C ASN A 303 -8.75 -10.52 1.40
N ARG A 304 -9.92 -10.85 1.97
CA ARG A 304 -10.96 -11.62 1.28
C ARG A 304 -11.48 -10.91 0.04
N GLU A 305 -11.77 -9.63 0.16
CA GLU A 305 -12.22 -8.80 -0.98
C GLU A 305 -11.13 -8.66 -2.05
N THR A 306 -9.89 -8.32 -1.65
CA THR A 306 -8.77 -8.19 -2.59
C THR A 306 -8.52 -9.48 -3.38
N THR A 307 -8.66 -10.64 -2.76
CA THR A 307 -8.44 -11.96 -3.38
C THR A 307 -9.72 -12.61 -3.88
N GLN A 308 -10.86 -11.91 -3.86
CA GLN A 308 -12.18 -12.41 -4.25
C GLN A 308 -12.53 -13.76 -3.60
N ASN A 309 -12.15 -13.95 -2.34
CA ASN A 309 -12.31 -15.19 -1.58
C ASN A 309 -11.65 -16.43 -2.22
N LYS A 310 -10.60 -16.25 -3.04
CA LYS A 310 -9.88 -17.34 -3.73
C LYS A 310 -8.53 -17.68 -3.13
N ALA A 311 -8.07 -16.94 -2.10
CA ALA A 311 -6.88 -17.28 -1.33
C ALA A 311 -7.21 -18.32 -0.23
N TYR A 312 -6.17 -18.81 0.45
CA TYR A 312 -6.30 -19.56 1.69
C TYR A 312 -6.23 -18.62 2.88
N TYR A 313 -7.01 -18.86 3.93
CA TYR A 313 -7.12 -17.91 5.04
C TYR A 313 -6.81 -18.54 6.37
N PHE A 314 -6.10 -17.78 7.23
CA PHE A 314 -5.78 -18.16 8.59
C PHE A 314 -6.14 -17.05 9.58
N SER A 315 -6.60 -17.41 10.76
CA SER A 315 -6.90 -16.49 11.87
C SER A 315 -6.00 -16.71 13.08
N ASN A 316 -5.26 -17.80 13.13
CA ASN A 316 -4.33 -18.16 14.20
C ASN A 316 -3.15 -18.98 13.64
N THR A 317 -2.17 -19.23 14.51
CA THR A 317 -0.94 -19.96 14.17
C THR A 317 -1.21 -21.40 13.75
N GLU A 318 -2.13 -22.10 14.42
CA GLU A 318 -2.45 -23.51 14.14
C GLU A 318 -3.07 -23.68 12.74
N MET A 319 -3.98 -22.79 12.36
CA MET A 319 -4.52 -22.76 11.01
C MET A 319 -3.43 -22.51 9.96
N LEU A 320 -2.52 -21.56 10.23
CA LEU A 320 -1.42 -21.28 9.32
C LEU A 320 -0.52 -22.50 9.15
N ILE A 321 -0.15 -23.20 10.25
CA ILE A 321 0.62 -24.44 10.21
C ILE A 321 -0.10 -25.46 9.33
N SER A 322 -1.39 -25.68 9.55
CA SER A 322 -2.17 -26.68 8.78
C SER A 322 -2.17 -26.36 7.27
N ILE A 323 -2.24 -25.07 6.90
CA ILE A 323 -2.25 -24.64 5.51
C ILE A 323 -0.87 -24.81 4.86
N ILE A 324 0.20 -24.34 5.52
CA ILE A 324 1.55 -24.38 4.94
C ILE A 324 2.08 -25.81 4.77
N CYS A 325 1.55 -26.79 5.52
CA CYS A 325 1.89 -28.20 5.38
C CYS A 325 1.20 -28.89 4.19
N ARG A 326 0.22 -28.26 3.55
CA ARG A 326 -0.47 -28.80 2.37
C ARG A 326 0.43 -28.80 1.14
N SER A 327 0.24 -29.78 0.27
CA SER A 327 0.91 -29.90 -1.04
C SER A 327 0.01 -29.55 -2.23
N ASP A 328 -1.31 -29.37 -1.99
CA ASP A 328 -2.33 -29.14 -3.01
C ASP A 328 -2.75 -27.66 -3.13
N LEU A 329 -1.88 -26.73 -2.71
CA LEU A 329 -2.17 -25.30 -2.81
C LEU A 329 -2.02 -24.81 -4.25
N GLU A 330 -3.02 -24.07 -4.73
CA GLU A 330 -3.06 -23.50 -6.08
C GLU A 330 -3.13 -21.98 -6.04
N GLY A 331 -2.42 -21.32 -6.97
CA GLY A 331 -2.35 -19.86 -7.05
C GLY A 331 -2.85 -19.25 -8.37
N THR A 332 -3.25 -20.04 -9.35
CA THR A 332 -3.63 -19.60 -10.71
C THR A 332 -4.74 -18.54 -10.71
N ALA A 333 -5.72 -18.65 -9.81
CA ALA A 333 -6.79 -17.68 -9.67
C ALA A 333 -6.29 -16.30 -9.29
N MET A 334 -5.20 -16.20 -8.51
CA MET A 334 -4.65 -14.94 -8.02
C MET A 334 -4.13 -14.07 -9.16
N LYS A 335 -3.35 -14.68 -10.07
CA LYS A 335 -2.79 -13.96 -11.23
C LYS A 335 -3.89 -13.43 -12.14
N ARG A 336 -4.90 -14.24 -12.43
CA ARG A 336 -6.04 -13.81 -13.24
C ARG A 336 -6.76 -12.60 -12.63
N ILE A 337 -7.10 -12.65 -11.34
CA ILE A 337 -7.76 -11.55 -10.64
C ILE A 337 -6.87 -10.29 -10.70
N ALA A 338 -5.56 -10.42 -10.48
CA ALA A 338 -4.63 -9.30 -10.52
C ALA A 338 -4.56 -8.65 -11.90
N GLU A 339 -4.51 -9.45 -12.97
CA GLU A 339 -4.45 -8.98 -14.36
C GLU A 339 -5.76 -8.30 -14.82
N GLU A 340 -6.90 -8.77 -14.32
CA GLU A 340 -8.22 -8.20 -14.61
C GLU A 340 -8.50 -6.91 -13.84
N GLU A 341 -8.19 -6.86 -12.54
CA GLU A 341 -8.68 -5.82 -11.63
C GLU A 341 -7.60 -4.84 -11.12
N TYR A 342 -6.31 -5.25 -11.12
CA TYR A 342 -5.25 -4.53 -10.40
C TYR A 342 -4.10 -4.07 -11.29
N THR A 343 -4.33 -3.85 -12.59
CA THR A 343 -3.33 -3.23 -13.44
C THR A 343 -3.34 -1.70 -13.26
N TRP A 344 -2.17 -1.06 -13.29
CA TRP A 344 -2.09 0.40 -13.23
C TRP A 344 -2.80 1.09 -14.38
N GLN A 345 -2.89 0.46 -15.54
CA GLN A 345 -3.67 0.95 -16.68
C GLN A 345 -5.16 1.04 -16.35
N TYR A 346 -5.70 0.01 -15.68
CA TYR A 346 -7.09 -0.02 -15.25
C TYR A 346 -7.35 1.00 -14.12
N ILE A 347 -6.53 0.99 -13.09
CA ILE A 347 -6.65 1.89 -11.93
C ILE A 347 -6.52 3.36 -12.34
N SER A 348 -5.51 3.70 -13.16
CA SER A 348 -5.30 5.08 -13.60
C SER A 348 -6.49 5.62 -14.40
N ARG A 349 -7.10 4.81 -15.26
CA ARG A 349 -8.33 5.21 -16.02
C ARG A 349 -9.48 5.56 -15.08
N GLN A 350 -9.65 4.85 -13.98
CA GLN A 350 -10.67 5.16 -12.99
C GLN A 350 -10.41 6.53 -12.35
N TYR A 351 -9.15 6.84 -11.96
CA TYR A 351 -8.79 8.17 -11.46
C TYR A 351 -9.05 9.26 -12.50
N TYR A 352 -8.65 9.07 -13.76
CA TYR A 352 -8.85 10.05 -14.83
C TYR A 352 -10.35 10.36 -15.09
N SER A 353 -11.22 9.37 -14.92
CA SER A 353 -12.66 9.55 -15.08
C SER A 353 -13.30 10.44 -14.01
N LEU A 354 -12.60 10.66 -12.90
CA LEU A 354 -13.08 11.48 -11.79
C LEU A 354 -12.75 12.97 -11.95
N TYR A 355 -11.83 13.33 -12.85
CA TYR A 355 -11.33 14.71 -13.02
C TYR A 355 -12.19 15.60 -13.90
#